data_aedea3dba2e747878ab18a9b72d22fe5
#
_entry.id   aedea3dba2e747878ab18a9b72d22fe5
#
_cell.length_a   1.000
_cell.length_b   1.000
_cell.length_c   1.000
_cell.angle_alpha   90.00
_cell.angle_beta   90.00
_cell.angle_gamma   90.00
#
_symmetry.space_group_name_H-M   'P 1'
#
loop_
_entity.id
_entity.type
_entity.pdbx_description
1 polymer ?
#
loop_
_entity_poly.entity_id
_entity_poly.type
_entity_poly.pdbx_seq_one_letter_code
_entity_poly.pdbx_strand_id
1 'polypeptide(L)'
;MPTCFVGEKTDLRLMKNQLSWTLPTILVLVGGLLLTTGVTSAPAQNTSPKRVLVVSTTTGFRHSSIPTAEKIIGELAKQSGAFTVDYARVEPNDPQFKGADGKPDAAKVKAAITEVLAKKMSVAALKNLDAVIFANTTGNLPLPDPQAFLDWIKTGKGFAGMHSATDTFPGFPPYIEMIGGEFKTHGAQVEVTAINQDAQCPACRHLPANWTVFDEIYQLKNFDRNKVHGLLTLDKHPNDKSPGDYPIAWIKEYGQGRVFYTSLGHREDVWDAQWKDGKGERKNSPAIAEAYQQHILGGIKWALGLEKGDARPQTAVQ
;
A
#
# COMPACT_ATOMS: atom_id res chain seq x y z
N MET A 1 -28.09 30.19 -55.04
CA MET A 1 -29.45 29.92 -55.55
C MET A 1 -30.11 28.98 -54.59
N PRO A 2 -31.24 29.34 -54.02
CA PRO A 2 -31.92 28.64 -52.97
C PRO A 2 -33.04 27.75 -53.50
N THR A 3 -33.42 26.75 -52.70
CA THR A 3 -34.79 26.24 -52.69
C THR A 3 -35.24 25.79 -51.33
N CYS A 4 -36.21 26.52 -50.82
CA CYS A 4 -37.11 26.16 -49.70
C CYS A 4 -38.16 25.12 -50.17
N PHE A 5 -38.64 24.33 -49.17
CA PHE A 5 -40.05 23.89 -49.05
C PHE A 5 -40.26 23.54 -47.57
N VAL A 6 -41.00 24.29 -46.73
CA VAL A 6 -42.46 24.43 -46.48
C VAL A 6 -43.15 23.06 -46.36
N GLY A 7 -43.49 22.58 -45.22
CA GLY A 7 -44.55 22.85 -44.26
C GLY A 7 -45.69 21.86 -44.45
N GLU A 8 -46.16 21.25 -43.37
CA GLU A 8 -47.61 21.03 -43.20
C GLU A 8 -47.99 20.69 -41.78
N LYS A 9 -48.85 21.51 -41.22
CA LYS A 9 -49.61 21.29 -39.99
C LYS A 9 -50.87 20.51 -40.34
N THR A 10 -51.24 19.54 -39.54
CA THR A 10 -52.63 19.08 -39.51
C THR A 10 -53.10 18.95 -38.04
N ASP A 11 -54.00 19.83 -37.77
CA ASP A 11 -54.91 19.89 -36.64
C ASP A 11 -56.06 18.88 -36.85
N LEU A 12 -56.55 18.18 -35.84
CA LEU A 12 -57.96 17.75 -35.78
C LEU A 12 -58.34 17.18 -34.38
N ARG A 13 -59.01 18.02 -33.60
CA ARG A 13 -60.35 17.89 -32.98
C ARG A 13 -60.75 16.60 -32.26
N LEU A 14 -60.98 16.87 -30.98
CA LEU A 14 -62.04 16.42 -30.07
C LEU A 14 -63.16 15.51 -30.64
N MET A 15 -63.35 14.40 -29.94
CA MET A 15 -64.73 13.89 -29.71
C MET A 15 -64.86 13.42 -28.23
N LYS A 16 -65.73 14.13 -27.51
CA LYS A 16 -66.30 13.73 -26.22
C LYS A 16 -67.31 12.62 -26.43
N ASN A 17 -67.19 11.52 -25.71
CA ASN A 17 -68.31 10.65 -25.43
C ASN A 17 -68.37 10.35 -23.95
N GLN A 18 -69.45 10.83 -23.37
CA GLN A 18 -69.87 10.55 -21.98
C GLN A 18 -70.56 9.18 -21.96
N LEU A 19 -70.09 8.27 -21.12
CA LEU A 19 -70.88 7.10 -20.77
C LEU A 19 -70.81 6.95 -19.24
N SER A 20 -71.93 7.26 -18.58
CA SER A 20 -72.12 7.09 -17.17
C SER A 20 -72.38 5.61 -16.83
N TRP A 21 -71.57 5.05 -16.00
CA TRP A 21 -71.87 3.76 -15.37
C TRP A 21 -71.69 3.89 -13.85
N THR A 22 -72.80 3.67 -13.13
CA THR A 22 -72.88 3.54 -11.69
C THR A 22 -72.20 2.25 -11.22
N LEU A 23 -71.22 2.36 -10.37
CA LEU A 23 -70.58 1.22 -9.69
C LEU A 23 -71.07 1.09 -8.25
N PRO A 24 -71.34 -0.10 -7.76
CA PRO A 24 -71.65 -0.33 -6.36
C PRO A 24 -70.38 -0.31 -5.51
N THR A 25 -70.49 0.36 -4.37
CA THR A 25 -69.42 0.48 -3.38
C THR A 25 -69.21 -0.88 -2.68
N ILE A 26 -68.13 -1.55 -3.02
CA ILE A 26 -67.64 -2.72 -2.23
C ILE A 26 -66.60 -2.20 -1.24
N LEU A 27 -66.92 -2.23 0.04
CA LEU A 27 -66.00 -1.93 1.13
C LEU A 27 -65.07 -3.09 1.36
N VAL A 28 -63.85 -3.01 0.82
CA VAL A 28 -62.77 -4.01 1.08
C VAL A 28 -61.96 -3.48 2.27
N LEU A 29 -62.14 -4.13 3.45
CA LEU A 29 -61.26 -3.95 4.59
C LEU A 29 -59.89 -4.61 4.27
N VAL A 30 -58.91 -3.81 3.82
CA VAL A 30 -57.54 -4.24 3.70
C VAL A 30 -56.87 -4.09 5.07
N GLY A 31 -56.80 -5.22 5.79
CA GLY A 31 -55.98 -5.34 7.00
C GLY A 31 -54.48 -5.18 6.59
N GLY A 32 -53.94 -4.02 6.80
CA GLY A 32 -52.49 -3.76 6.57
C GLY A 32 -51.63 -4.52 7.57
N LEU A 33 -51.09 -5.66 7.16
CA LEU A 33 -50.02 -6.34 7.88
C LEU A 33 -48.72 -5.56 7.64
N LEU A 34 -48.37 -4.64 8.56
CA LEU A 34 -47.08 -3.94 8.59
C LEU A 34 -45.99 -4.98 8.90
N LEU A 35 -45.42 -5.56 7.84
CA LEU A 35 -44.14 -6.26 7.93
C LEU A 35 -43.04 -5.21 8.19
N THR A 36 -42.74 -4.97 9.45
CA THR A 36 -41.50 -4.27 9.84
C THR A 36 -40.33 -5.21 9.53
N THR A 37 -39.69 -5.01 8.36
CA THR A 37 -38.40 -5.62 8.09
C THR A 37 -37.41 -4.95 9.03
N GLY A 38 -37.17 -5.55 10.18
CA GLY A 38 -36.08 -5.19 11.05
C GLY A 38 -34.79 -5.36 10.29
N VAL A 39 -34.19 -4.24 9.83
CA VAL A 39 -32.81 -4.21 9.40
C VAL A 39 -31.98 -4.48 10.64
N THR A 40 -31.68 -5.74 10.92
CA THR A 40 -30.67 -6.11 11.90
C THR A 40 -29.31 -5.70 11.30
N SER A 41 -28.86 -4.49 11.66
CA SER A 41 -27.44 -4.14 11.47
C SER A 41 -26.62 -5.20 12.22
N ALA A 42 -25.86 -5.99 11.48
CA ALA A 42 -24.88 -6.88 12.09
C ALA A 42 -24.02 -6.04 13.04
N PRO A 43 -23.78 -6.50 14.28
CA PRO A 43 -22.92 -5.76 15.20
C PRO A 43 -21.57 -5.59 14.53
N ALA A 44 -21.08 -4.34 14.46
CA ALA A 44 -19.72 -4.06 14.04
C ALA A 44 -18.81 -4.94 14.92
N GLN A 45 -18.10 -5.89 14.31
CA GLN A 45 -17.12 -6.68 15.03
C GLN A 45 -16.09 -5.69 15.58
N ASN A 46 -16.13 -5.47 16.88
CA ASN A 46 -15.18 -4.65 17.62
C ASN A 46 -13.87 -5.45 17.74
N THR A 47 -13.20 -5.65 16.59
CA THR A 47 -11.92 -6.32 16.56
C THR A 47 -10.87 -5.34 17.06
N SER A 48 -10.17 -5.69 18.13
CA SER A 48 -9.04 -4.89 18.61
C SER A 48 -8.07 -4.58 17.47
N PRO A 49 -7.50 -3.35 17.43
CA PRO A 49 -6.54 -2.98 16.41
C PRO A 49 -5.40 -3.99 16.31
N LYS A 50 -4.98 -4.31 15.09
CA LYS A 50 -3.85 -5.21 14.84
C LYS A 50 -2.54 -4.61 15.36
N ARG A 51 -1.61 -5.43 15.81
CA ARG A 51 -0.33 -5.00 16.36
C ARG A 51 0.77 -5.12 15.32
N VAL A 52 1.39 -4.00 14.96
CA VAL A 52 2.39 -3.90 13.89
C VAL A 52 3.71 -3.39 14.45
N LEU A 53 4.81 -4.03 14.09
CA LEU A 53 6.16 -3.52 14.33
C LEU A 53 6.68 -2.86 13.05
N VAL A 54 7.05 -1.59 13.14
CA VAL A 54 7.77 -0.87 12.08
C VAL A 54 9.27 -0.97 12.37
N VAL A 55 10.00 -1.64 11.50
CA VAL A 55 11.45 -1.72 11.50
C VAL A 55 11.98 -0.69 10.52
N SER A 56 12.78 0.26 11.01
CA SER A 56 13.40 1.34 10.23
C SER A 56 14.90 1.46 10.47
N THR A 57 15.47 0.52 11.23
CA THR A 57 16.93 0.40 11.37
C THR A 57 17.55 -0.06 10.06
N THR A 58 18.77 0.41 9.79
CA THR A 58 19.55 0.01 8.60
C THR A 58 20.98 -0.31 9.00
N THR A 59 21.60 -1.27 8.32
CA THR A 59 23.03 -1.56 8.43
C THR A 59 23.79 -1.24 7.15
N GLY A 60 23.08 -0.85 6.10
CA GLY A 60 23.58 -0.30 4.85
C GLY A 60 23.25 1.20 4.73
N PHE A 61 22.86 1.63 3.54
CA PHE A 61 22.49 3.04 3.29
C PHE A 61 21.26 3.45 4.09
N ARG A 62 21.33 4.58 4.81
CA ARG A 62 20.18 5.13 5.54
C ARG A 62 19.51 6.22 4.70
N HIS A 63 18.29 5.94 4.27
CA HIS A 63 17.49 6.90 3.52
C HIS A 63 17.02 8.06 4.42
N SER A 64 17.08 9.28 3.90
CA SER A 64 16.61 10.49 4.60
C SER A 64 15.10 10.47 4.86
N SER A 65 14.35 9.74 4.05
CA SER A 65 12.90 9.59 4.18
C SER A 65 12.45 8.69 5.34
N ILE A 66 13.35 7.98 6.02
CA ILE A 66 12.99 7.08 7.13
C ILE A 66 12.17 7.78 8.23
N PRO A 67 12.57 8.95 8.77
CA PRO A 67 11.77 9.63 9.79
C PRO A 67 10.37 10.03 9.29
N THR A 68 10.28 10.42 8.01
CA THR A 68 8.99 10.76 7.37
C THR A 68 8.12 9.50 7.22
N ALA A 69 8.70 8.37 6.82
CA ALA A 69 7.99 7.09 6.72
C ALA A 69 7.44 6.65 8.09
N GLU A 70 8.25 6.73 9.15
CA GLU A 70 7.81 6.42 10.52
C GLU A 70 6.62 7.29 10.96
N LYS A 71 6.71 8.61 10.72
CA LYS A 71 5.65 9.57 11.01
C LYS A 71 4.36 9.19 10.30
N ILE A 72 4.42 9.03 8.98
CA ILE A 72 3.23 8.77 8.15
C ILE A 72 2.60 7.41 8.46
N ILE A 73 3.38 6.35 8.65
CA ILE A 73 2.84 5.03 9.04
C ILE A 73 2.11 5.14 10.41
N GLY A 74 2.68 5.88 11.36
CA GLY A 74 2.04 6.15 12.65
C GLY A 74 0.75 6.94 12.53
N GLU A 75 0.70 7.97 11.68
CA GLU A 75 -0.50 8.75 11.41
C GLU A 75 -1.60 7.91 10.73
N LEU A 76 -1.25 7.09 9.75
CA LEU A 76 -2.16 6.17 9.08
C LEU A 76 -2.74 5.12 10.04
N ALA A 77 -1.93 4.60 10.96
CA ALA A 77 -2.38 3.70 12.02
C ALA A 77 -3.42 4.39 12.90
N LYS A 78 -3.12 5.59 13.39
CA LYS A 78 -4.01 6.38 14.24
C LYS A 78 -5.31 6.77 13.54
N GLN A 79 -5.22 7.27 12.29
CA GLN A 79 -6.39 7.73 11.53
C GLN A 79 -7.31 6.58 11.13
N SER A 80 -6.74 5.44 10.71
CA SER A 80 -7.54 4.29 10.29
C SER A 80 -8.13 3.50 11.47
N GLY A 81 -7.53 3.57 12.66
CA GLY A 81 -7.86 2.71 13.79
C GLY A 81 -7.67 1.20 13.53
N ALA A 82 -7.15 0.83 12.36
CA ALA A 82 -7.03 -0.55 11.92
C ALA A 82 -5.91 -1.32 12.63
N PHE A 83 -4.85 -0.61 13.00
CA PHE A 83 -3.68 -1.18 13.67
C PHE A 83 -3.00 -0.16 14.59
N THR A 84 -2.20 -0.67 15.50
CA THR A 84 -1.28 0.11 16.33
C THR A 84 0.15 -0.18 15.90
N VAL A 85 1.06 0.78 16.09
CA VAL A 85 2.46 0.62 15.73
C VAL A 85 3.36 0.67 16.96
N ASP A 86 4.36 -0.19 16.95
CA ASP A 86 5.58 -0.10 17.76
C ASP A 86 6.77 0.01 16.79
N TYR A 87 7.92 0.50 17.28
CA TYR A 87 9.06 0.79 16.41
C TYR A 87 10.32 0.06 16.87
N ALA A 88 11.03 -0.55 15.90
CA ALA A 88 12.42 -0.95 16.04
C ALA A 88 13.27 0.05 15.22
N ARG A 89 13.67 1.13 15.87
CA ARG A 89 14.39 2.26 15.28
C ARG A 89 15.64 2.62 16.06
N VAL A 90 16.65 3.07 15.37
CA VAL A 90 17.85 3.70 15.91
C VAL A 90 18.16 4.92 15.05
N GLU A 91 18.27 6.09 15.66
CA GLU A 91 18.68 7.31 14.98
C GLU A 91 20.19 7.52 15.16
N PRO A 92 21.02 7.28 14.14
CA PRO A 92 22.48 7.35 14.29
C PRO A 92 23.01 8.70 14.73
N ASN A 93 22.30 9.80 14.42
CA ASN A 93 22.70 11.15 14.78
C ASN A 93 22.30 11.55 16.21
N ASP A 94 21.61 10.68 16.94
CA ASP A 94 21.26 10.93 18.34
C ASP A 94 22.55 11.20 19.16
N PRO A 95 22.56 12.21 20.04
CA PRO A 95 23.71 12.57 20.86
C PRO A 95 24.37 11.40 21.61
N GLN A 96 23.60 10.41 22.05
CA GLN A 96 24.10 9.22 22.76
C GLN A 96 25.08 8.38 21.92
N PHE A 97 24.98 8.46 20.59
CA PHE A 97 25.83 7.70 19.66
C PHE A 97 27.04 8.49 19.16
N LYS A 98 27.26 9.73 19.59
CA LYS A 98 28.41 10.51 19.17
C LYS A 98 29.73 9.95 19.73
N GLY A 99 30.72 9.89 18.87
CA GLY A 99 32.12 9.64 19.21
C GLY A 99 32.83 10.91 19.70
N ALA A 100 34.12 10.80 20.00
CA ALA A 100 34.94 11.90 20.43
C ALA A 100 35.10 13.01 19.37
N ASP A 101 34.94 12.67 18.09
CA ASP A 101 34.97 13.58 16.95
C ASP A 101 33.62 14.25 16.64
N GLY A 102 32.60 14.00 17.48
CA GLY A 102 31.24 14.53 17.32
C GLY A 102 30.41 13.85 16.23
N LYS A 103 30.96 12.86 15.52
CA LYS A 103 30.24 12.05 14.51
C LYS A 103 29.62 10.81 15.15
N PRO A 104 28.66 10.18 14.49
CA PRO A 104 28.11 8.90 14.95
C PRO A 104 29.20 7.83 15.05
N ASP A 105 29.32 7.22 16.22
CA ASP A 105 30.16 6.04 16.45
C ASP A 105 29.48 4.80 15.89
N ALA A 106 30.03 4.26 14.84
CA ALA A 106 29.44 3.11 14.12
C ALA A 106 29.31 1.86 15.02
N ALA A 107 30.22 1.66 16.00
CA ALA A 107 30.13 0.54 16.91
C ALA A 107 28.97 0.69 17.90
N LYS A 108 28.76 1.90 18.44
CA LYS A 108 27.61 2.20 19.31
C LYS A 108 26.28 2.05 18.56
N VAL A 109 26.21 2.60 17.35
CA VAL A 109 25.01 2.48 16.49
C VAL A 109 24.70 1.02 16.18
N LYS A 110 25.72 0.23 15.79
CA LYS A 110 25.57 -1.20 15.51
C LYS A 110 25.10 -1.97 16.75
N ALA A 111 25.67 -1.69 17.91
CA ALA A 111 25.24 -2.31 19.18
C ALA A 111 23.77 -2.00 19.49
N ALA A 112 23.36 -0.74 19.36
CA ALA A 112 21.97 -0.33 19.58
C ALA A 112 20.99 -0.98 18.57
N ILE A 113 21.38 -1.11 17.31
CA ILE A 113 20.59 -1.84 16.30
C ILE A 113 20.43 -3.30 16.72
N THR A 114 21.51 -3.95 17.13
CA THR A 114 21.48 -5.35 17.58
C THR A 114 20.57 -5.52 18.80
N GLU A 115 20.66 -4.62 19.78
CA GLU A 115 19.86 -4.66 21.00
C GLU A 115 18.36 -4.47 20.69
N VAL A 116 17.99 -3.44 19.90
CA VAL A 116 16.58 -3.17 19.60
C VAL A 116 15.96 -4.30 18.79
N LEU A 117 16.69 -4.90 17.86
CA LEU A 117 16.20 -6.04 17.09
C LEU A 117 16.13 -7.31 17.93
N ALA A 118 17.09 -7.56 18.80
CA ALA A 118 17.04 -8.68 19.77
C ALA A 118 15.78 -8.59 20.65
N LYS A 119 15.42 -7.39 21.10
CA LYS A 119 14.24 -7.16 21.93
C LYS A 119 12.93 -7.27 21.14
N LYS A 120 12.86 -6.67 19.95
CA LYS A 120 11.61 -6.48 19.21
C LYS A 120 11.32 -7.58 18.18
N MET A 121 12.36 -8.26 17.67
CA MET A 121 12.28 -9.29 16.63
C MET A 121 12.63 -10.70 17.14
N SER A 122 12.74 -10.89 18.47
CA SER A 122 12.87 -12.24 19.04
C SER A 122 11.60 -13.07 18.77
N VAL A 123 11.71 -14.38 18.73
CA VAL A 123 10.58 -15.31 18.56
C VAL A 123 9.47 -15.03 19.59
N ALA A 124 9.85 -14.68 20.82
CA ALA A 124 8.89 -14.34 21.87
C ALA A 124 8.15 -13.02 21.57
N ALA A 125 8.84 -12.00 21.07
CA ALA A 125 8.24 -10.72 20.70
C ALA A 125 7.30 -10.86 19.50
N LEU A 126 7.71 -11.60 18.48
CA LEU A 126 6.93 -11.84 17.26
C LEU A 126 5.57 -12.49 17.55
N LYS A 127 5.44 -13.35 18.56
CA LYS A 127 4.17 -13.98 18.96
C LYS A 127 3.06 -12.96 19.24
N ASN A 128 3.41 -11.77 19.68
CA ASN A 128 2.46 -10.71 20.02
C ASN A 128 2.13 -9.77 18.87
N LEU A 129 2.68 -9.99 17.67
CA LEU A 129 2.49 -9.16 16.50
C LEU A 129 1.57 -9.82 15.48
N ASP A 130 0.91 -8.99 14.68
CA ASP A 130 0.12 -9.42 13.52
C ASP A 130 0.85 -9.17 12.21
N ALA A 131 1.72 -8.16 12.16
CA ALA A 131 2.57 -7.88 11.01
C ALA A 131 3.87 -7.17 11.39
N VAL A 132 4.84 -7.22 10.46
CA VAL A 132 6.08 -6.43 10.48
C VAL A 132 6.16 -5.62 9.21
N ILE A 133 6.54 -4.35 9.34
CA ILE A 133 6.81 -3.44 8.23
C ILE A 133 8.30 -3.13 8.20
N PHE A 134 8.95 -3.34 7.05
CA PHE A 134 10.29 -2.84 6.78
C PHE A 134 10.17 -1.52 6.01
N ALA A 135 10.38 -0.42 6.73
CA ALA A 135 10.28 0.93 6.18
C ALA A 135 11.67 1.43 5.78
N ASN A 136 11.99 1.32 4.49
CA ASN A 136 13.25 1.76 3.89
C ASN A 136 14.50 1.17 4.58
N THR A 137 14.42 -0.11 4.99
CA THR A 137 15.55 -0.83 5.58
C THR A 137 16.56 -1.27 4.53
N THR A 138 17.83 -1.39 4.88
CA THR A 138 18.92 -1.88 4.01
C THR A 138 19.93 -2.72 4.78
N GLY A 139 20.63 -3.57 4.06
CA GLY A 139 21.75 -4.35 4.56
C GLY A 139 21.36 -5.54 5.43
N ASN A 140 22.35 -6.19 6.02
CA ASN A 140 22.15 -7.39 6.83
C ASN A 140 21.77 -7.01 8.27
N LEU A 141 20.47 -6.93 8.53
CA LEU A 141 19.96 -6.63 9.87
C LEU A 141 20.30 -7.78 10.83
N PRO A 142 20.86 -7.49 12.03
CA PRO A 142 21.21 -8.52 13.01
C PRO A 142 19.98 -9.04 13.76
N LEU A 143 19.06 -9.71 13.05
CA LEU A 143 17.91 -10.39 13.65
C LEU A 143 18.41 -11.56 14.51
N PRO A 144 17.78 -11.83 15.68
CA PRO A 144 18.13 -12.99 16.50
C PRO A 144 18.04 -14.32 15.74
N ASP A 145 17.01 -14.46 14.92
CA ASP A 145 16.79 -15.65 14.10
C ASP A 145 16.01 -15.25 12.82
N PRO A 146 16.72 -14.96 11.70
CA PRO A 146 16.10 -14.61 10.44
C PRO A 146 15.17 -15.69 9.90
N GLN A 147 15.49 -16.97 10.08
CA GLN A 147 14.66 -18.07 9.60
C GLN A 147 13.36 -18.17 10.41
N ALA A 148 13.43 -18.07 11.73
CA ALA A 148 12.25 -18.06 12.58
C ALA A 148 11.31 -16.88 12.28
N PHE A 149 11.85 -15.72 11.90
CA PHE A 149 11.05 -14.58 11.43
C PHE A 149 10.28 -14.93 10.15
N LEU A 150 10.92 -15.55 9.16
CA LEU A 150 10.27 -15.97 7.91
C LEU A 150 9.21 -17.05 8.17
N ASP A 151 9.50 -18.01 9.03
CA ASP A 151 8.56 -19.06 9.42
C ASP A 151 7.37 -18.50 10.18
N TRP A 152 7.58 -17.47 11.01
CA TRP A 152 6.49 -16.73 11.65
C TRP A 152 5.55 -16.06 10.64
N ILE A 153 6.07 -15.46 9.56
CA ILE A 153 5.21 -14.93 8.49
C ILE A 153 4.37 -16.04 7.87
N LYS A 154 4.97 -17.22 7.58
CA LYS A 154 4.24 -18.37 7.00
C LYS A 154 3.06 -18.86 7.84
N THR A 155 3.01 -18.55 9.13
CA THR A 155 1.89 -18.92 10.01
C THR A 155 0.64 -18.06 9.85
N GLY A 156 0.57 -17.19 8.84
CA GLY A 156 -0.59 -16.32 8.59
C GLY A 156 -0.37 -14.86 9.03
N LYS A 157 0.88 -14.46 9.24
CA LYS A 157 1.23 -13.09 9.61
C LYS A 157 1.50 -12.21 8.39
N GLY A 158 1.37 -10.88 8.60
CA GLY A 158 1.62 -9.90 7.55
C GLY A 158 3.07 -9.44 7.48
N PHE A 159 3.51 -9.16 6.26
CA PHE A 159 4.73 -8.41 5.99
C PHE A 159 4.44 -7.29 4.99
N ALA A 160 4.99 -6.11 5.24
CA ALA A 160 4.99 -5.02 4.25
C ALA A 160 6.39 -4.46 4.11
N GLY A 161 6.86 -4.33 2.87
CA GLY A 161 8.16 -3.76 2.53
C GLY A 161 7.99 -2.49 1.70
N MET A 162 8.68 -1.42 2.07
CA MET A 162 8.71 -0.18 1.32
C MET A 162 10.12 0.10 0.82
N HIS A 163 10.19 0.58 -0.42
CA HIS A 163 11.40 1.04 -1.10
C HIS A 163 12.55 0.04 -0.95
N SER A 164 13.55 0.38 -0.16
CA SER A 164 14.76 -0.41 0.01
C SER A 164 14.60 -1.68 0.85
N ALA A 165 13.38 -2.07 1.22
CA ALA A 165 13.18 -3.37 1.86
C ALA A 165 13.68 -4.55 0.99
N THR A 166 13.76 -4.42 -0.34
CA THR A 166 14.40 -5.40 -1.24
C THR A 166 15.92 -5.35 -1.24
N ASP A 167 16.54 -4.34 -0.63
CA ASP A 167 17.99 -4.24 -0.36
C ASP A 167 18.34 -4.70 1.08
N THR A 168 17.39 -5.30 1.77
CA THR A 168 17.61 -5.92 3.08
C THR A 168 17.94 -7.40 2.88
N PHE A 169 18.91 -7.91 3.62
CA PHE A 169 19.44 -9.27 3.50
C PHE A 169 19.90 -9.64 2.08
N PRO A 170 20.76 -8.83 1.44
CA PRO A 170 21.23 -9.11 0.09
C PRO A 170 21.88 -10.50 0.04
N GLY A 171 21.51 -11.28 -0.98
CA GLY A 171 22.01 -12.63 -1.18
C GLY A 171 21.47 -13.68 -0.19
N PHE A 172 20.41 -13.40 0.56
CA PHE A 172 19.74 -14.39 1.42
C PHE A 172 18.48 -14.94 0.75
N PRO A 173 18.54 -16.10 0.07
CA PRO A 173 17.47 -16.61 -0.77
C PRO A 173 16.11 -16.74 -0.06
N PRO A 174 16.01 -17.20 1.21
CA PRO A 174 14.72 -17.32 1.87
C PRO A 174 13.97 -15.98 2.04
N TYR A 175 14.70 -14.88 2.30
CA TYR A 175 14.12 -13.55 2.38
C TYR A 175 13.71 -13.02 1.01
N ILE A 176 14.58 -13.22 0.00
CA ILE A 176 14.31 -12.84 -1.39
C ILE A 176 13.06 -13.54 -1.92
N GLU A 177 12.90 -14.84 -1.62
CA GLU A 177 11.67 -15.58 -1.94
C GLU A 177 10.46 -15.00 -1.24
N MET A 178 10.57 -14.67 0.04
CA MET A 178 9.48 -14.09 0.82
C MET A 178 9.03 -12.75 0.24
N ILE A 179 9.96 -11.80 0.04
CA ILE A 179 9.62 -10.46 -0.43
C ILE A 179 9.30 -10.42 -1.94
N GLY A 180 9.83 -11.37 -2.74
CA GLY A 180 9.53 -11.53 -4.16
C GLY A 180 10.54 -10.93 -5.12
N GLY A 181 11.65 -10.34 -4.65
CA GLY A 181 12.71 -9.78 -5.47
C GLY A 181 13.87 -9.24 -4.64
N GLU A 182 14.97 -8.94 -5.29
CA GLU A 182 16.17 -8.38 -4.67
C GLU A 182 16.62 -7.14 -5.43
N PHE A 183 16.99 -6.09 -4.72
CA PHE A 183 17.58 -4.89 -5.31
C PHE A 183 18.82 -5.24 -6.18
N LYS A 184 18.84 -4.69 -7.37
CA LYS A 184 19.99 -4.80 -8.28
C LYS A 184 20.70 -3.47 -8.45
N THR A 185 19.95 -2.44 -8.81
CA THR A 185 20.46 -1.09 -9.07
C THR A 185 19.29 -0.10 -9.18
N HIS A 186 19.62 1.17 -9.25
CA HIS A 186 18.70 2.25 -9.61
C HIS A 186 19.42 3.27 -10.51
N GLY A 187 18.66 4.09 -11.21
CA GLY A 187 19.18 5.27 -11.90
C GLY A 187 18.92 6.55 -11.10
N ALA A 188 18.95 7.69 -11.76
CA ALA A 188 18.53 8.95 -11.15
C ALA A 188 17.04 8.91 -10.79
N GLN A 189 16.66 9.68 -9.76
CA GLN A 189 15.25 9.97 -9.47
C GLN A 189 14.59 10.60 -10.70
N VAL A 190 13.43 10.11 -11.07
CA VAL A 190 12.76 10.46 -12.32
C VAL A 190 11.24 10.36 -12.19
N GLU A 191 10.55 11.18 -12.96
CA GLU A 191 9.10 11.03 -13.13
C GLU A 191 8.80 9.80 -13.98
N VAL A 192 7.91 8.97 -13.47
CA VAL A 192 7.41 7.77 -14.14
C VAL A 192 5.90 7.73 -14.11
N THR A 193 5.31 7.07 -15.10
CA THR A 193 3.88 6.77 -15.14
C THR A 193 3.68 5.29 -14.87
N ALA A 194 3.29 4.97 -13.65
CA ALA A 194 3.02 3.60 -13.23
C ALA A 194 1.67 3.13 -13.75
N ILE A 195 1.64 1.95 -14.35
CA ILE A 195 0.44 1.28 -14.83
C ILE A 195 -0.18 0.51 -13.67
N ASN A 196 -1.43 0.83 -13.35
CA ASN A 196 -2.23 0.12 -12.35
C ASN A 196 -2.75 -1.19 -12.94
N GLN A 197 -2.25 -2.32 -12.43
CA GLN A 197 -2.57 -3.66 -12.92
C GLN A 197 -3.75 -4.31 -12.20
N ASP A 198 -4.17 -3.78 -11.05
CA ASP A 198 -5.31 -4.28 -10.30
C ASP A 198 -6.06 -3.16 -9.57
N ALA A 199 -7.03 -2.57 -10.28
CA ALA A 199 -7.93 -1.55 -9.74
C ALA A 199 -8.92 -2.10 -8.68
N GLN A 200 -8.92 -3.38 -8.37
CA GLN A 200 -9.75 -3.97 -7.31
C GLN A 200 -8.97 -4.15 -6.01
N CYS A 201 -7.64 -4.24 -6.09
CA CYS A 201 -6.79 -4.37 -4.91
C CYS A 201 -6.92 -3.15 -3.98
N PRO A 202 -7.04 -3.35 -2.66
CA PRO A 202 -7.08 -2.25 -1.69
C PRO A 202 -5.94 -1.23 -1.83
N ALA A 203 -4.77 -1.69 -2.25
CA ALA A 203 -3.61 -0.82 -2.47
C ALA A 203 -3.72 0.05 -3.72
N CYS A 204 -4.58 -0.28 -4.69
CA CYS A 204 -4.59 0.37 -6.01
C CYS A 204 -5.94 0.93 -6.44
N ARG A 205 -7.06 0.55 -5.78
CA ARG A 205 -8.42 0.91 -6.22
C ARG A 205 -8.71 2.42 -6.29
N HIS A 206 -7.92 3.24 -5.61
CA HIS A 206 -8.01 4.70 -5.62
C HIS A 206 -7.11 5.35 -6.66
N LEU A 207 -6.20 4.57 -7.25
CA LEU A 207 -5.26 5.05 -8.27
C LEU A 207 -5.91 5.01 -9.67
N PRO A 208 -5.62 5.98 -10.54
CA PRO A 208 -6.00 5.90 -11.94
C PRO A 208 -5.29 4.74 -12.65
N ALA A 209 -5.73 4.38 -13.86
CA ALA A 209 -5.08 3.36 -14.69
C ALA A 209 -3.60 3.67 -14.95
N ASN A 210 -3.26 4.95 -15.07
CA ASN A 210 -1.90 5.47 -15.21
C ASN A 210 -1.66 6.52 -14.13
N TRP A 211 -0.75 6.25 -13.21
CA TRP A 211 -0.43 7.11 -12.08
C TRP A 211 0.99 7.63 -12.17
N THR A 212 1.13 8.97 -12.24
CA THR A 212 2.43 9.62 -12.37
C THR A 212 3.01 9.95 -10.98
N VAL A 213 4.28 9.62 -10.77
CA VAL A 213 5.02 9.87 -9.54
C VAL A 213 6.49 10.14 -9.85
N PHE A 214 7.13 11.04 -9.09
CA PHE A 214 8.56 11.31 -9.17
C PHE A 214 9.28 10.64 -7.99
N ASP A 215 10.08 9.61 -8.27
CA ASP A 215 10.80 8.87 -7.22
C ASP A 215 12.06 8.21 -7.78
N GLU A 216 12.80 7.49 -6.93
CA GLU A 216 13.84 6.56 -7.32
C GLU A 216 13.23 5.19 -7.57
N ILE A 217 13.40 4.67 -8.78
CA ILE A 217 12.80 3.40 -9.18
C ILE A 217 13.85 2.30 -9.17
N TYR A 218 13.63 1.29 -8.35
CA TYR A 218 14.51 0.13 -8.25
C TYR A 218 14.33 -0.81 -9.42
N GLN A 219 15.48 -1.25 -9.96
CA GLN A 219 15.55 -2.39 -10.84
C GLN A 219 15.92 -3.61 -9.99
N LEU A 220 15.24 -4.70 -10.24
CA LEU A 220 15.32 -5.90 -9.43
C LEU A 220 16.09 -7.01 -10.14
N LYS A 221 16.72 -7.86 -9.38
CA LYS A 221 17.16 -9.20 -9.76
C LYS A 221 16.40 -10.24 -8.95
N ASN A 222 16.46 -11.50 -9.33
CA ASN A 222 15.76 -12.59 -8.64
C ASN A 222 14.24 -12.35 -8.47
N PHE A 223 13.65 -11.56 -9.37
CA PHE A 223 12.22 -11.32 -9.46
C PHE A 223 11.59 -12.28 -10.46
N ASP A 224 10.48 -12.89 -10.11
CA ASP A 224 9.71 -13.77 -10.98
C ASP A 224 8.24 -13.34 -10.97
N ARG A 225 7.78 -12.78 -12.10
CA ARG A 225 6.41 -12.32 -12.27
C ARG A 225 5.37 -13.43 -11.98
N ASN A 226 5.71 -14.68 -12.26
CA ASN A 226 4.81 -15.81 -12.03
C ASN A 226 4.67 -16.20 -10.56
N LYS A 227 5.37 -15.52 -9.66
CA LYS A 227 5.31 -15.75 -8.20
C LYS A 227 4.67 -14.61 -7.42
N VAL A 228 4.24 -13.56 -8.10
CA VAL A 228 3.64 -12.38 -7.48
C VAL A 228 2.38 -11.95 -8.22
N HIS A 229 1.48 -11.27 -7.51
CA HIS A 229 0.39 -10.53 -8.11
C HIS A 229 0.80 -9.06 -8.25
N GLY A 230 1.03 -8.62 -9.49
CA GLY A 230 1.46 -7.26 -9.78
C GLY A 230 0.39 -6.23 -9.48
N LEU A 231 0.79 -5.12 -8.87
CA LEU A 231 -0.06 -3.99 -8.56
C LEU A 231 0.26 -2.78 -9.42
N LEU A 232 1.54 -2.43 -9.48
CA LEU A 232 2.05 -1.32 -10.29
C LEU A 232 3.28 -1.77 -11.05
N THR A 233 3.38 -1.40 -12.32
CA THR A 233 4.54 -1.68 -13.18
C THR A 233 4.82 -0.53 -14.13
N LEU A 234 6.01 -0.54 -14.77
CA LEU A 234 6.32 0.29 -15.94
C LEU A 234 6.48 -0.61 -17.16
N ASP A 235 6.04 -0.13 -18.31
CA ASP A 235 6.27 -0.74 -19.63
C ASP A 235 7.60 -0.30 -20.27
N LYS A 236 8.32 0.61 -19.60
CA LYS A 236 9.60 1.17 -20.03
C LYS A 236 10.53 1.34 -18.85
N HIS A 237 11.82 1.11 -19.12
CA HIS A 237 12.87 1.39 -18.14
C HIS A 237 12.79 2.84 -17.63
N PRO A 238 12.86 3.09 -16.31
CA PRO A 238 12.61 4.41 -15.75
C PRO A 238 13.50 5.52 -16.34
N ASN A 239 14.77 5.21 -16.61
CA ASN A 239 15.73 6.22 -17.04
C ASN A 239 16.00 6.20 -18.56
N ASP A 240 16.34 5.05 -19.18
CA ASP A 240 16.69 4.97 -20.60
C ASP A 240 15.49 4.74 -21.54
N LYS A 241 14.31 4.48 -20.96
CA LYS A 241 13.04 4.28 -21.66
C LYS A 241 12.99 3.05 -22.58
N SER A 242 13.91 2.12 -22.46
CA SER A 242 13.84 0.85 -23.17
C SER A 242 12.57 0.07 -22.77
N PRO A 243 11.88 -0.57 -23.74
CA PRO A 243 10.67 -1.36 -23.43
C PRO A 243 10.97 -2.54 -22.51
N GLY A 244 10.03 -2.89 -21.65
CA GLY A 244 10.16 -4.02 -20.73
C GLY A 244 9.09 -4.01 -19.64
N ASP A 245 9.12 -4.99 -18.76
CA ASP A 245 8.29 -5.07 -17.56
C ASP A 245 9.16 -4.74 -16.35
N TYR A 246 8.89 -3.59 -15.73
CA TYR A 246 9.64 -3.09 -14.58
C TYR A 246 8.68 -2.95 -13.38
N PRO A 247 8.59 -3.99 -12.52
CA PRO A 247 7.64 -4.02 -11.42
C PRO A 247 7.97 -2.95 -10.37
N ILE A 248 6.93 -2.26 -9.90
CA ILE A 248 7.03 -1.25 -8.84
C ILE A 248 6.41 -1.76 -7.55
N ALA A 249 5.24 -2.40 -7.61
CA ALA A 249 4.53 -2.89 -6.44
C ALA A 249 3.82 -4.21 -6.72
N TRP A 250 3.74 -5.06 -5.70
CA TRP A 250 3.06 -6.35 -5.77
C TRP A 250 2.60 -6.84 -4.41
N ILE A 251 1.72 -7.84 -4.46
CA ILE A 251 1.35 -8.66 -3.32
C ILE A 251 1.61 -10.13 -3.64
N LYS A 252 1.81 -10.93 -2.61
CA LYS A 252 1.91 -12.40 -2.73
C LYS A 252 1.57 -13.08 -1.42
N GLU A 253 1.16 -14.34 -1.52
CA GLU A 253 1.08 -15.22 -0.37
C GLU A 253 2.45 -15.84 -0.06
N TYR A 254 2.73 -16.07 1.21
CA TYR A 254 3.92 -16.76 1.69
C TYR A 254 3.55 -17.75 2.81
N GLY A 255 3.35 -19.01 2.44
CA GLY A 255 2.65 -19.94 3.32
C GLY A 255 1.19 -19.52 3.51
N GLN A 256 0.77 -19.32 4.76
CA GLN A 256 -0.52 -18.71 5.09
C GLN A 256 -0.43 -17.18 5.27
N GLY A 257 0.78 -16.63 5.23
CA GLY A 257 1.05 -15.21 5.42
C GLY A 257 0.88 -14.40 4.14
N ARG A 258 0.91 -13.07 4.28
CA ARG A 258 0.67 -12.11 3.21
C ARG A 258 1.78 -11.08 3.15
N VAL A 259 2.30 -10.86 1.96
CA VAL A 259 3.42 -9.96 1.69
C VAL A 259 2.98 -8.88 0.72
N PHE A 260 3.09 -7.63 1.13
CA PHE A 260 2.95 -6.46 0.29
C PHE A 260 4.31 -5.78 0.12
N TYR A 261 4.63 -5.36 -1.09
CA TYR A 261 5.82 -4.58 -1.37
C TYR A 261 5.52 -3.44 -2.35
N THR A 262 6.16 -2.30 -2.10
CA THR A 262 6.24 -1.17 -3.05
C THR A 262 7.65 -0.62 -3.11
N SER A 263 8.19 -0.43 -4.31
CA SER A 263 9.51 0.16 -4.56
C SER A 263 9.53 1.68 -4.33
N LEU A 264 8.35 2.32 -4.23
CA LEU A 264 8.23 3.75 -3.96
C LEU A 264 8.52 4.08 -2.50
N GLY A 265 8.95 5.32 -2.24
CA GLY A 265 9.19 5.83 -0.89
C GLY A 265 10.62 6.29 -0.63
N HIS A 266 11.46 6.47 -1.68
CA HIS A 266 12.79 7.08 -1.54
C HIS A 266 12.69 8.53 -1.05
N ARG A 267 11.74 9.29 -1.62
CA ARG A 267 11.58 10.71 -1.35
C ARG A 267 10.57 10.98 -0.26
N GLU A 268 10.88 11.97 0.59
CA GLU A 268 9.99 12.42 1.66
C GLU A 268 8.66 12.97 1.13
N ASP A 269 8.70 13.67 -0.03
CA ASP A 269 7.50 14.27 -0.63
C ASP A 269 6.58 13.26 -1.35
N VAL A 270 6.99 11.99 -1.44
CA VAL A 270 6.10 10.86 -1.76
C VAL A 270 5.29 10.45 -0.54
N TRP A 271 5.91 10.49 0.65
CA TRP A 271 5.26 10.13 1.91
C TRP A 271 4.34 11.20 2.46
N ASP A 272 4.82 12.45 2.53
CA ASP A 272 4.18 13.52 3.30
C ASP A 272 3.71 14.65 2.39
N ALA A 273 2.39 14.87 2.38
CA ALA A 273 1.73 15.93 1.61
C ALA A 273 2.16 17.35 2.05
N GLN A 274 2.71 17.50 3.25
CA GLN A 274 3.16 18.77 3.79
C GLN A 274 4.69 18.98 3.68
N TRP A 275 5.43 17.92 3.36
CA TRP A 275 6.90 18.02 3.30
C TRP A 275 7.36 18.92 2.16
N LYS A 276 8.38 19.71 2.47
CA LYS A 276 9.13 20.53 1.54
C LYS A 276 10.61 20.47 1.89
N ASP A 277 11.46 20.61 0.90
CA ASP A 277 12.91 20.69 1.11
C ASP A 277 13.34 21.99 1.79
N GLY A 278 14.66 22.15 2.02
CA GLY A 278 15.24 23.35 2.64
C GLY A 278 15.03 24.66 1.84
N LYS A 279 14.56 24.57 0.60
CA LYS A 279 14.20 25.72 -0.25
C LYS A 279 12.69 25.96 -0.31
N GLY A 280 11.91 25.14 0.34
CA GLY A 280 10.44 25.20 0.30
C GLY A 280 9.83 24.51 -0.94
N GLU A 281 10.61 23.71 -1.67
CA GLU A 281 10.20 23.03 -2.91
C GLU A 281 9.83 21.57 -2.67
N ARG A 282 9.07 21.00 -3.62
CA ARG A 282 8.74 19.57 -3.72
C ARG A 282 8.61 19.17 -5.18
N LYS A 283 8.82 17.88 -5.49
CA LYS A 283 8.64 17.32 -6.84
C LYS A 283 7.26 16.69 -7.01
N ASN A 284 6.76 16.04 -5.97
CA ASN A 284 5.43 15.43 -5.98
C ASN A 284 4.39 16.40 -5.40
N SER A 285 3.24 16.52 -6.02
CA SER A 285 2.14 17.31 -5.47
C SER A 285 1.61 16.67 -4.16
N PRO A 286 0.93 17.42 -3.28
CA PRO A 286 0.26 16.85 -2.10
C PRO A 286 -0.65 15.67 -2.44
N ALA A 287 -1.39 15.75 -3.55
CA ALA A 287 -2.29 14.69 -4.00
C ALA A 287 -1.56 13.37 -4.33
N ILE A 288 -0.32 13.43 -4.83
CA ILE A 288 0.51 12.24 -5.06
C ILE A 288 0.89 11.59 -3.73
N ALA A 289 1.28 12.37 -2.72
CA ALA A 289 1.57 11.86 -1.40
C ALA A 289 0.34 11.23 -0.73
N GLU A 290 -0.82 11.87 -0.83
CA GLU A 290 -2.09 11.34 -0.33
C GLU A 290 -2.46 10.02 -1.02
N ALA A 291 -2.28 9.93 -2.33
CA ALA A 291 -2.49 8.70 -3.08
C ALA A 291 -1.49 7.60 -2.66
N TYR A 292 -0.22 7.94 -2.44
CA TYR A 292 0.75 6.99 -1.91
C TYR A 292 0.40 6.51 -0.49
N GLN A 293 -0.06 7.41 0.37
CA GLN A 293 -0.53 7.04 1.71
C GLN A 293 -1.69 6.04 1.66
N GLN A 294 -2.65 6.23 0.74
CA GLN A 294 -3.73 5.27 0.53
C GLN A 294 -3.20 3.94 -0.05
N HIS A 295 -2.21 3.98 -0.95
CA HIS A 295 -1.56 2.80 -1.51
C HIS A 295 -0.94 1.93 -0.42
N ILE A 296 -0.11 2.51 0.45
CA ILE A 296 0.53 1.76 1.53
C ILE A 296 -0.47 1.32 2.61
N LEU A 297 -1.46 2.15 2.94
CA LEU A 297 -2.51 1.77 3.89
C LEU A 297 -3.32 0.57 3.40
N GLY A 298 -3.71 0.58 2.12
CA GLY A 298 -4.41 -0.54 1.49
C GLY A 298 -3.56 -1.81 1.49
N GLY A 299 -2.27 -1.70 1.16
CA GLY A 299 -1.31 -2.80 1.19
C GLY A 299 -1.11 -3.38 2.60
N ILE A 300 -0.95 -2.52 3.61
CA ILE A 300 -0.84 -2.92 5.02
C ILE A 300 -2.11 -3.62 5.49
N LYS A 301 -3.29 -3.07 5.20
CA LYS A 301 -4.57 -3.69 5.58
C LYS A 301 -4.77 -5.04 4.91
N TRP A 302 -4.38 -5.17 3.63
CA TRP A 302 -4.40 -6.46 2.94
C TRP A 302 -3.45 -7.46 3.60
N ALA A 303 -2.22 -7.06 3.91
CA ALA A 303 -1.24 -7.91 4.59
C ALA A 303 -1.72 -8.34 5.99
N LEU A 304 -2.44 -7.48 6.70
CA LEU A 304 -3.07 -7.78 7.99
C LEU A 304 -4.35 -8.66 7.88
N GLY A 305 -4.81 -8.97 6.67
CA GLY A 305 -6.04 -9.73 6.44
C GLY A 305 -7.33 -8.95 6.75
N LEU A 306 -7.26 -7.63 6.87
CA LEU A 306 -8.40 -6.76 7.14
C LEU A 306 -9.19 -6.40 5.87
N GLU A 307 -8.54 -6.46 4.72
CA GLU A 307 -9.17 -6.26 3.42
C GLU A 307 -8.86 -7.43 2.49
N LYS A 308 -9.81 -7.73 1.60
CA LYS A 308 -9.68 -8.81 0.60
C LYS A 308 -8.97 -8.27 -0.64
N GLY A 309 -8.23 -9.13 -1.33
CA GLY A 309 -7.59 -8.89 -2.63
C GLY A 309 -7.12 -10.22 -3.19
N ASP A 310 -7.07 -10.34 -4.51
CA ASP A 310 -6.57 -11.51 -5.20
C ASP A 310 -5.04 -11.47 -5.21
N ALA A 311 -4.38 -12.48 -4.68
CA ALA A 311 -2.91 -12.60 -4.68
C ALA A 311 -2.41 -13.69 -5.63
N ARG A 312 -3.30 -14.26 -6.46
CA ARG A 312 -2.87 -15.25 -7.46
C ARG A 312 -1.89 -14.59 -8.43
N PRO A 313 -0.75 -15.24 -8.72
CA PRO A 313 0.22 -14.70 -9.67
C PRO A 313 -0.42 -14.35 -11.00
N GLN A 314 0.00 -13.23 -11.56
CA GLN A 314 -0.42 -12.79 -12.89
C GLN A 314 0.69 -13.09 -13.89
N THR A 315 0.32 -13.59 -15.05
CA THR A 315 1.22 -13.63 -16.20
C THR A 315 1.59 -12.20 -16.62
N ALA A 316 2.80 -12.01 -17.13
CA ALA A 316 3.25 -10.70 -17.61
C ALA A 316 2.21 -10.06 -18.55
N VAL A 317 2.04 -8.76 -18.42
CA VAL A 317 1.24 -7.97 -19.39
C VAL A 317 1.94 -8.11 -20.74
N GLN A 318 1.24 -8.69 -21.70
CA GLN A 318 1.72 -8.81 -23.09
C GLN A 318 1.70 -7.45 -23.77
#